data_6fb8ed68d0ae56c353ccc08df91a78f7
#
_entry.id   6fb8ed68d0ae56c353ccc08df91a78f7
#
_cell.length_a   1.000
_cell.length_b   1.000
_cell.length_c   1.000
_cell.angle_alpha   90.00
_cell.angle_beta   90.00
_cell.angle_gamma   90.00
#
_symmetry.space_group_name_H-M   'P 1'
#
loop_
_entity.id
_entity.type
_entity.pdbx_description
1 polymer ?
#
loop_
_entity_poly.entity_id
_entity_poly.type
_entity_poly.pdbx_seq_one_letter_code
_entity_poly.pdbx_strand_id
1 'polypeptide(L)'
;MLKTFDSRIKNKTNKFSKKEDEIFNYLITIDKDTKRQYYSELYPFHCDFYLPNFDVYIEYQGMWTHGLHPFDKDNKDDIEILNKWEIKAETSKFYRSAIKNWTITDPLKRETAKDNKLNYLEIFPNDLYKDKINNYLNKLILKINIKNIY
;
A
#
# COMPACT_ATOMS: atom_id res chain seq x y z
N MET A 1 -11.40 -12.15 -21.91
CA MET A 1 -10.62 -11.47 -20.85
C MET A 1 -10.86 -9.97 -20.80
N LEU A 2 -10.71 -9.25 -21.93
CA LEU A 2 -10.97 -7.81 -22.02
C LEU A 2 -12.40 -7.43 -21.60
N LYS A 3 -13.40 -8.20 -22.05
CA LYS A 3 -14.81 -7.98 -21.69
C LYS A 3 -15.06 -8.08 -20.19
N THR A 4 -14.40 -9.00 -19.51
CA THR A 4 -14.55 -9.19 -18.06
C THR A 4 -13.94 -8.02 -17.28
N PHE A 5 -12.79 -7.52 -17.75
CA PHE A 5 -12.13 -6.36 -17.16
C PHE A 5 -12.99 -5.10 -17.34
N ASP A 6 -13.45 -4.85 -18.57
CA ASP A 6 -14.33 -3.70 -18.86
C ASP A 6 -15.64 -3.77 -18.07
N SER A 7 -16.21 -4.97 -17.95
CA SER A 7 -17.42 -5.20 -17.15
C SER A 7 -17.20 -4.85 -15.68
N ARG A 8 -16.06 -5.23 -15.13
CA ARG A 8 -15.70 -4.90 -13.73
C ARG A 8 -15.55 -3.38 -13.53
N ILE A 9 -14.93 -2.71 -14.48
CA ILE A 9 -14.80 -1.25 -14.46
C ILE A 9 -16.19 -0.61 -14.57
N LYS A 10 -16.99 -1.01 -15.54
CA LYS A 10 -18.34 -0.46 -15.79
C LYS A 10 -19.29 -0.70 -14.63
N ASN A 11 -19.28 -1.90 -14.07
CA ASN A 11 -20.18 -2.30 -12.98
C ASN A 11 -19.64 -1.93 -11.61
N LYS A 12 -18.43 -1.37 -11.57
CA LYS A 12 -17.78 -0.94 -10.33
C LYS A 12 -17.56 -2.08 -9.32
N THR A 13 -17.61 -3.30 -9.79
CA THR A 13 -17.18 -4.46 -9.03
C THR A 13 -15.65 -4.47 -8.96
N ASN A 14 -15.03 -4.76 -7.84
CA ASN A 14 -13.59 -4.61 -7.57
C ASN A 14 -13.10 -3.17 -7.70
N LYS A 15 -13.98 -2.24 -7.39
CA LYS A 15 -13.61 -0.86 -7.34
C LYS A 15 -12.65 -0.57 -6.23
N PHE A 16 -11.91 0.44 -6.46
CA PHE A 16 -11.18 1.13 -5.43
C PHE A 16 -12.13 1.60 -4.34
N SER A 17 -11.69 1.54 -3.09
CA SER A 17 -12.47 2.07 -1.98
C SER A 17 -12.62 3.59 -2.11
N LYS A 18 -13.60 4.15 -1.41
CA LYS A 18 -13.79 5.60 -1.37
C LYS A 18 -12.52 6.31 -0.90
N LYS A 19 -11.83 5.74 0.10
CA LYS A 19 -10.58 6.31 0.61
C LYS A 19 -9.46 6.24 -0.42
N GLU A 20 -9.35 5.17 -1.19
CA GLU A 20 -8.38 5.08 -2.28
C GLU A 20 -8.63 6.14 -3.34
N ASP A 21 -9.90 6.39 -3.68
CA ASP A 21 -10.25 7.45 -4.62
C ASP A 21 -9.90 8.85 -4.08
N GLU A 22 -10.13 9.09 -2.80
CA GLU A 22 -9.74 10.35 -2.15
C GLU A 22 -8.23 10.56 -2.22
N ILE A 23 -7.45 9.52 -1.91
CA ILE A 23 -5.99 9.56 -1.96
C ILE A 23 -5.52 9.80 -3.39
N PHE A 24 -6.08 9.08 -4.36
CA PHE A 24 -5.74 9.25 -5.76
C PHE A 24 -5.98 10.69 -6.24
N ASN A 25 -7.15 11.25 -5.92
CA ASN A 25 -7.50 12.62 -6.29
C ASN A 25 -6.53 13.64 -5.66
N TYR A 26 -6.08 13.36 -4.45
CA TYR A 26 -5.06 14.20 -3.81
C TYR A 26 -3.69 14.06 -4.51
N LEU A 27 -3.28 12.85 -4.83
CA LEU A 27 -2.01 12.58 -5.49
C LEU A 27 -1.92 13.23 -6.88
N ILE A 28 -3.02 13.25 -7.63
CA ILE A 28 -3.07 13.91 -8.94
C ILE A 28 -2.77 15.41 -8.81
N THR A 29 -3.12 16.06 -7.72
CA THR A 29 -2.78 17.47 -7.50
C THR A 29 -1.28 17.69 -7.31
N ILE A 30 -0.55 16.65 -6.90
CA ILE A 30 0.91 16.69 -6.69
C ILE A 30 1.64 16.22 -7.94
N ASP A 31 1.20 15.11 -8.52
CA ASP A 31 1.74 14.52 -9.73
C ASP A 31 0.59 14.11 -10.65
N LYS A 32 0.38 14.89 -11.71
CA LYS A 32 -0.71 14.64 -12.68
C LYS A 32 -0.60 13.29 -13.37
N ASP A 33 0.60 12.70 -13.40
CA ASP A 33 0.88 11.43 -14.06
C ASP A 33 0.76 10.23 -13.12
N THR A 34 0.24 10.42 -11.90
CA THR A 34 0.04 9.35 -10.91
C THR A 34 -0.70 8.16 -11.53
N LYS A 35 -0.14 6.99 -11.33
CA LYS A 35 -0.68 5.71 -11.83
C LYS A 35 -1.28 4.89 -10.69
N ARG A 36 -2.32 4.14 -10.99
CA ARG A 36 -2.96 3.19 -10.07
C ARG A 36 -2.62 1.77 -10.49
N GLN A 37 -2.55 0.87 -9.50
CA GLN A 37 -2.26 -0.55 -9.73
C GLN A 37 -1.02 -0.74 -10.62
N TYR A 38 0.04 -0.05 -10.25
CA TYR A 38 1.26 0.01 -11.02
C TYR A 38 2.14 -1.21 -10.76
N TYR A 39 2.58 -1.86 -11.84
CA TYR A 39 3.49 -2.99 -11.80
C TYR A 39 4.85 -2.61 -12.37
N SER A 40 5.93 -3.04 -11.71
CA SER A 40 7.29 -2.94 -12.25
C SER A 40 8.09 -4.19 -11.87
N GLU A 41 9.19 -4.45 -12.58
CA GLU A 41 10.08 -5.56 -12.25
C GLU A 41 10.77 -5.37 -10.90
N LEU A 42 11.00 -4.12 -10.50
CA LEU A 42 11.62 -3.79 -9.20
C LEU A 42 10.65 -3.95 -8.04
N TYR A 43 9.34 -3.86 -8.32
CA TYR A 43 8.27 -4.09 -7.36
C TYR A 43 7.19 -4.93 -8.04
N PRO A 44 7.38 -6.27 -8.10
CA PRO A 44 6.51 -7.16 -8.89
C PRO A 44 5.17 -7.45 -8.22
N PHE A 45 4.48 -6.40 -7.85
CA PHE A 45 3.15 -6.39 -7.25
C PHE A 45 2.36 -5.26 -7.87
N HIS A 46 1.04 -5.32 -7.79
CA HIS A 46 0.21 -4.20 -8.21
C HIS A 46 0.17 -3.14 -7.11
N CYS A 47 1.05 -2.16 -7.20
CA CYS A 47 1.12 -1.06 -6.25
C CYS A 47 -0.09 -0.14 -6.40
N ASP A 48 -0.72 0.23 -5.29
CA ASP A 48 -1.94 1.05 -5.34
C ASP A 48 -1.72 2.36 -6.09
N PHE A 49 -0.61 3.05 -5.82
CA PHE A 49 -0.27 4.32 -6.47
C PHE A 49 1.22 4.41 -6.78
N TYR A 50 1.54 4.95 -7.93
CA TYR A 50 2.91 5.27 -8.31
C TYR A 50 2.98 6.69 -8.86
N LEU A 51 3.89 7.49 -8.33
CA LEU A 51 4.15 8.87 -8.75
C LEU A 51 5.41 8.89 -9.62
N PRO A 52 5.29 8.85 -10.97
CA PRO A 52 6.46 8.72 -11.83
C PRO A 52 7.41 9.92 -11.77
N ASN A 53 6.90 11.12 -11.54
CA ASN A 53 7.75 12.31 -11.46
C ASN A 53 8.55 12.40 -10.16
N PHE A 54 8.22 11.60 -9.16
CA PHE A 54 8.94 11.49 -7.88
C PHE A 54 9.59 10.13 -7.70
N ASP A 55 9.25 9.16 -8.55
CA ASP A 55 9.65 7.75 -8.41
C ASP A 55 9.28 7.21 -7.02
N VAL A 56 8.01 7.35 -6.65
CA VAL A 56 7.50 6.95 -5.33
C VAL A 56 6.38 5.93 -5.50
N TYR A 57 6.49 4.82 -4.76
CA TYR A 57 5.49 3.77 -4.64
C TYR A 57 4.70 3.98 -3.35
N ILE A 58 3.38 4.02 -3.44
CA ILE A 58 2.50 4.20 -2.28
C ILE A 58 1.48 3.06 -2.22
N GLU A 59 1.42 2.38 -1.07
CA GLU A 59 0.41 1.37 -0.77
C GLU A 59 -0.55 1.89 0.29
N TYR A 60 -1.84 1.67 0.08
CA TYR A 60 -2.87 1.98 1.06
C TYR A 60 -3.36 0.71 1.72
N GLN A 61 -3.00 0.53 2.98
CA GLN A 61 -3.35 -0.64 3.80
C GLN A 61 -4.66 -0.35 4.54
N GLY A 62 -5.71 -0.08 3.78
CA GLY A 62 -6.97 0.47 4.33
C GLY A 62 -7.92 -0.53 4.93
N MET A 63 -7.73 -1.82 4.65
CA MET A 63 -8.59 -2.87 5.21
C MET A 63 -7.97 -3.45 6.48
N TRP A 64 -8.84 -3.86 7.41
CA TRP A 64 -8.40 -4.52 8.64
C TRP A 64 -7.54 -5.77 8.36
N THR A 65 -7.68 -6.37 7.19
CA THR A 65 -6.91 -7.54 6.75
C THR A 65 -5.42 -7.29 6.61
N HIS A 66 -4.99 -6.02 6.61
CA HIS A 66 -3.58 -5.61 6.60
C HIS A 66 -3.10 -5.14 7.97
N GLY A 67 -3.96 -5.26 9.00
CA GLY A 67 -3.70 -4.66 10.30
C GLY A 67 -3.78 -3.14 10.26
N LEU A 68 -3.57 -2.52 11.40
CA LEU A 68 -3.50 -1.05 11.52
C LEU A 68 -2.07 -0.54 11.45
N HIS A 69 -1.11 -1.45 11.43
CA HIS A 69 0.32 -1.22 11.38
C HIS A 69 1.01 -2.50 10.84
N PRO A 70 2.28 -2.45 10.47
CA PRO A 70 3.04 -3.63 10.11
C PRO A 70 3.03 -4.68 11.22
N PHE A 71 2.85 -5.96 10.86
CA PHE A 71 2.85 -7.06 11.82
C PHE A 71 4.19 -7.15 12.54
N ASP A 72 4.12 -7.23 13.86
CA ASP A 72 5.28 -7.42 14.72
C ASP A 72 5.10 -8.68 15.57
N LYS A 73 5.90 -9.71 15.28
CA LYS A 73 5.86 -10.99 15.97
C LYS A 73 6.21 -10.89 17.46
N ASP A 74 6.87 -9.81 17.89
CA ASP A 74 7.26 -9.58 19.27
C ASP A 74 6.22 -8.72 20.02
N ASN A 75 5.20 -8.23 19.32
CA ASN A 75 4.10 -7.47 19.90
C ASN A 75 3.00 -8.43 20.38
N LYS A 76 2.70 -8.39 21.68
CA LYS A 76 1.71 -9.26 22.30
C LYS A 76 0.30 -9.06 21.72
N ASP A 77 -0.06 -7.81 21.44
CA ASP A 77 -1.38 -7.48 20.90
C ASP A 77 -1.54 -8.05 19.48
N ASP A 78 -0.48 -7.97 18.67
CA ASP A 78 -0.48 -8.53 17.31
C ASP A 78 -0.63 -10.04 17.35
N ILE A 79 0.08 -10.71 18.26
CA ILE A 79 -0.02 -12.17 18.43
C ILE A 79 -1.43 -12.55 18.90
N GLU A 80 -2.03 -11.78 19.78
CA GLU A 80 -3.41 -12.04 20.24
C GLU A 80 -4.40 -11.92 19.09
N ILE A 81 -4.29 -10.89 18.25
CA ILE A 81 -5.11 -10.70 17.05
C ILE A 81 -4.90 -11.88 16.09
N LEU A 82 -3.65 -12.25 15.83
CA LEU A 82 -3.32 -13.37 14.94
C LEU A 82 -3.94 -14.66 15.43
N ASN A 83 -3.86 -14.96 16.72
CA ASN A 83 -4.45 -16.17 17.29
C ASN A 83 -5.97 -16.21 17.11
N LYS A 84 -6.65 -15.07 17.28
CA LYS A 84 -8.10 -14.96 17.03
C LYS A 84 -8.43 -15.20 15.56
N TRP A 85 -7.62 -14.66 14.65
CA TRP A 85 -7.81 -14.86 13.22
C TRP A 85 -7.57 -16.31 12.81
N GLU A 86 -6.59 -16.99 13.39
CA GLU A 86 -6.29 -18.41 13.12
C GLU A 86 -7.46 -19.31 13.46
N ILE A 87 -8.15 -19.04 14.58
CA ILE A 87 -9.35 -19.80 14.95
C ILE A 87 -10.45 -19.61 13.90
N LYS A 88 -10.69 -18.36 13.48
CA LYS A 88 -11.70 -18.05 12.46
C LYS A 88 -11.30 -18.59 11.08
N ALA A 89 -10.01 -18.68 10.80
CA ALA A 89 -9.49 -19.18 9.53
C ALA A 89 -9.78 -20.66 9.30
N GLU A 90 -10.09 -21.42 10.34
CA GLU A 90 -10.47 -22.84 10.21
C GLU A 90 -11.69 -23.00 9.30
N THR A 91 -12.63 -22.04 9.35
CA THR A 91 -13.88 -22.08 8.58
C THR A 91 -14.04 -20.91 7.62
N SER A 92 -13.11 -19.98 7.56
CA SER A 92 -13.24 -18.77 6.74
C SER A 92 -12.01 -18.54 5.87
N LYS A 93 -12.20 -18.62 4.57
CA LYS A 93 -11.19 -18.27 3.57
C LYS A 93 -10.75 -16.80 3.69
N PHE A 94 -11.66 -15.93 4.09
CA PHE A 94 -11.39 -14.51 4.27
C PHE A 94 -10.33 -14.26 5.35
N TYR A 95 -10.44 -14.95 6.49
CA TYR A 95 -9.44 -14.86 7.56
C TYR A 95 -8.10 -15.50 7.17
N ARG A 96 -8.12 -16.58 6.39
CA ARG A 96 -6.87 -17.16 5.85
C ARG A 96 -6.14 -16.14 4.97
N SER A 97 -6.87 -15.41 4.13
CA SER A 97 -6.30 -14.35 3.30
C SER A 97 -5.77 -13.18 4.13
N ALA A 98 -6.50 -12.79 5.19
CA ALA A 98 -6.06 -11.73 6.09
C ALA A 98 -4.74 -12.08 6.78
N ILE A 99 -4.61 -13.29 7.30
CA ILE A 99 -3.38 -13.78 7.92
C ILE A 99 -2.22 -13.72 6.93
N LYS A 100 -2.45 -14.23 5.72
CA LYS A 100 -1.43 -14.22 4.67
C LYS A 100 -1.00 -12.79 4.30
N ASN A 101 -1.96 -11.89 4.15
CA ASN A 101 -1.65 -10.50 3.82
C ASN A 101 -0.79 -9.86 4.90
N TRP A 102 -1.23 -9.92 6.13
CA TRP A 102 -0.58 -9.21 7.24
C TRP A 102 0.78 -9.77 7.60
N THR A 103 0.92 -11.11 7.60
CA THR A 103 2.13 -11.78 8.11
C THR A 103 3.12 -12.21 7.02
N ILE A 104 2.70 -12.29 5.76
CA ILE A 104 3.54 -12.81 4.67
C ILE A 104 3.64 -11.82 3.52
N THR A 105 2.51 -11.47 2.88
CA THR A 105 2.53 -10.69 1.63
C THR A 105 3.00 -9.26 1.86
N ASP A 106 2.45 -8.56 2.84
CA ASP A 106 2.82 -7.18 3.13
C ASP A 106 4.28 -7.07 3.62
N PRO A 107 4.77 -7.95 4.51
CA PRO A 107 6.19 -7.98 4.84
C PRO A 107 7.09 -8.23 3.63
N LEU A 108 6.70 -9.13 2.72
CA LEU A 108 7.46 -9.40 1.50
C LEU A 108 7.54 -8.16 0.60
N LYS A 109 6.44 -7.44 0.46
CA LYS A 109 6.42 -6.19 -0.30
C LYS A 109 7.36 -5.15 0.29
N ARG A 110 7.36 -4.99 1.61
CA ARG A 110 8.27 -4.06 2.32
C ARG A 110 9.73 -4.44 2.12
N GLU A 111 10.04 -5.72 2.26
CA GLU A 111 11.39 -6.22 2.07
C GLU A 111 11.87 -6.02 0.63
N THR A 112 11.03 -6.33 -0.35
CA THR A 112 11.32 -6.11 -1.77
C THR A 112 11.61 -4.64 -2.06
N ALA A 113 10.78 -3.74 -1.55
CA ALA A 113 10.99 -2.31 -1.72
C ALA A 113 12.31 -1.84 -1.08
N LYS A 114 12.64 -2.36 0.09
CA LYS A 114 13.89 -2.06 0.80
C LYS A 114 15.11 -2.58 0.03
N ASP A 115 15.07 -3.84 -0.41
CA ASP A 115 16.18 -4.47 -1.11
C ASP A 115 16.47 -3.78 -2.44
N ASN A 116 15.44 -3.32 -3.13
CA ASN A 116 15.56 -2.61 -4.39
C ASN A 116 15.71 -1.10 -4.22
N LYS A 117 15.83 -0.63 -2.98
CA LYS A 117 16.05 0.79 -2.62
C LYS A 117 14.99 1.72 -3.23
N LEU A 118 13.75 1.26 -3.24
CA LEU A 118 12.63 2.04 -3.75
C LEU A 118 12.18 3.09 -2.73
N ASN A 119 11.68 4.21 -3.23
CA ASN A 119 10.94 5.16 -2.41
C ASN A 119 9.56 4.55 -2.17
N TYR A 120 9.28 4.15 -0.94
CA TYR A 120 8.12 3.35 -0.59
C TYR A 120 7.42 3.93 0.63
N LEU A 121 6.12 4.18 0.50
CA LEU A 121 5.30 4.74 1.57
C LEU A 121 4.06 3.88 1.75
N GLU A 122 3.78 3.50 3.00
CA GLU A 122 2.53 2.83 3.36
C GLU A 122 1.64 3.79 4.14
N ILE A 123 0.36 3.79 3.80
CA ILE A 123 -0.66 4.59 4.47
C ILE A 123 -1.64 3.64 5.13
N PHE A 124 -1.85 3.79 6.43
CA PHE A 124 -2.76 2.98 7.23
C PHE A 124 -4.04 3.78 7.55
N PRO A 125 -5.14 3.11 7.97
CA PRO A 125 -6.44 3.77 8.13
C PRO A 125 -6.43 4.96 9.10
N ASN A 126 -5.61 4.91 10.14
CA ASN A 126 -5.53 5.96 11.15
C ASN A 126 -4.56 7.09 10.78
N ASP A 127 -3.85 6.96 9.66
CA ASP A 127 -2.93 7.99 9.23
C ASP A 127 -3.67 9.22 8.66
N LEU A 128 -3.13 10.39 8.92
CA LEU A 128 -3.50 11.62 8.22
C LEU A 128 -2.75 11.59 6.88
N TYR A 129 -3.38 11.01 5.86
CA TYR A 129 -2.69 10.67 4.62
C TYR A 129 -2.06 11.85 3.91
N LYS A 130 -2.71 13.02 3.91
CA LYS A 130 -2.15 14.22 3.28
C LYS A 130 -0.85 14.66 3.94
N ASP A 131 -0.84 14.70 5.27
CA ASP A 131 0.35 15.07 6.04
C ASP A 131 1.46 14.05 5.84
N LYS A 132 1.12 12.78 5.87
CA LYS A 132 2.10 11.69 5.71
C LYS A 132 2.75 11.75 4.32
N ILE A 133 1.97 11.94 3.27
CA ILE A 133 2.45 12.07 1.91
C ILE A 133 3.33 13.32 1.77
N ASN A 134 2.85 14.48 2.22
CA ASN A 134 3.59 15.73 2.12
C ASN A 134 4.93 15.67 2.85
N ASN A 135 4.93 15.15 4.07
CA ASN A 135 6.16 14.99 4.86
C ASN A 135 7.16 14.05 4.18
N TYR A 136 6.67 12.95 3.61
CA TYR A 136 7.51 12.01 2.89
C TYR A 136 8.16 12.66 1.66
N LEU A 137 7.36 13.31 0.82
CA LEU A 137 7.84 13.96 -0.39
C LEU A 137 8.80 15.13 -0.09
N ASN A 138 8.51 15.90 0.94
CA ASN A 138 9.41 16.99 1.37
C ASN A 138 10.77 16.47 1.80
N LYS A 139 10.82 15.39 2.56
CA LYS A 139 12.08 14.73 2.95
C LYS A 139 12.84 14.19 1.75
N LEU A 140 12.13 13.63 0.78
CA LEU A 140 12.71 13.09 -0.43
C LEU A 140 13.35 14.21 -1.27
N ILE A 141 12.64 15.32 -1.47
CA ILE A 141 13.13 16.49 -2.19
C ILE A 141 14.35 17.08 -1.50
N LEU A 142 14.32 17.19 -0.18
CA LEU A 142 15.44 17.69 0.61
C LEU A 142 16.70 16.83 0.44
N LYS A 143 16.57 15.51 0.43
CA LYS A 143 17.67 14.58 0.19
C LYS A 143 18.28 14.77 -1.20
N ILE A 144 17.46 14.96 -2.23
CA ILE A 144 17.91 15.20 -3.61
C ILE A 144 18.68 16.50 -3.66
N ASN A 145 18.16 17.57 -3.06
CA ASN A 145 18.82 18.89 -3.03
C ASN A 145 20.18 18.83 -2.33
N ILE A 146 20.28 18.13 -1.21
CA ILE A 146 21.55 17.94 -0.48
C ILE A 146 22.58 17.22 -1.36
N LYS A 147 22.16 16.15 -2.06
CA LYS A 147 23.05 15.42 -2.98
C LYS A 147 23.58 16.30 -4.13
N ASN A 148 22.77 17.22 -4.59
CA ASN A 148 23.15 18.13 -5.70
C ASN A 148 24.09 19.26 -5.23
N ILE A 149 24.14 19.55 -3.93
CA ILE A 149 25.06 20.55 -3.35
C ILE A 149 26.44 19.96 -3.14
N TYR A 150 26.53 18.71 -2.78
CA TYR A 150 27.75 17.97 -2.48
C TYR A 150 28.02 16.93 -3.59
#